data_0008e8d9a6f3ecc39f2cc1e40249af85
#
_entry.id   0008e8d9a6f3ecc39f2cc1e40249af85
#
_cell.length_a   1.000
_cell.length_b   1.000
_cell.length_c   1.000
_cell.angle_alpha   90.00
_cell.angle_beta   90.00
_cell.angle_gamma   90.00
#
_symmetry.space_group_name_H-M   'P 1'
#
loop_
_entity.id
_entity.type
_entity.pdbx_description
1 polymer ?
#
loop_
_entity_poly.entity_id
_entity_poly.type
_entity_poly.pdbx_seq_one_letter_code
_entity_poly.pdbx_strand_id
1 'polypeptide(L)'
;TSEVENQDFSEDKMQRKLLWTVLLINLIFFILEGLTGFFSKSMGLIADSLDMLADAIVYGISILAIGGTIRLKKNIAKIAGYFQVILAILGFLEVIRRFVQDVEIPIFSTMIIISIFALIGNGICLFLLQKSKSSEAHMQASLIFTSKDVIINLGVIVAGILVYNLKSNLPDLIIGAIVFILVLQGAMKILSLSK
;
A
#
# COMPACT_ATOMS: atom_id res chain seq x y z
N THR A 1 -20.72 -14.82 -31.90
CA THR A 1 -19.35 -15.25 -31.50
C THR A 1 -18.34 -14.11 -31.58
N SER A 2 -18.21 -13.39 -32.70
CA SER A 2 -17.23 -12.29 -32.86
C SER A 2 -17.51 -11.05 -32.01
N GLU A 3 -18.75 -10.73 -31.72
CA GLU A 3 -19.10 -9.58 -30.84
C GLU A 3 -18.80 -9.87 -29.37
N VAL A 4 -19.04 -11.08 -28.90
CA VAL A 4 -18.71 -11.50 -27.53
C VAL A 4 -17.20 -11.55 -27.35
N GLU A 5 -16.41 -12.09 -28.28
CA GLU A 5 -14.95 -12.08 -28.25
C GLU A 5 -14.38 -10.66 -28.26
N ASN A 6 -14.98 -9.75 -29.02
CA ASN A 6 -14.54 -8.34 -29.03
C ASN A 6 -14.88 -7.60 -27.73
N GLN A 7 -16.00 -7.94 -27.07
CA GLN A 7 -16.35 -7.40 -25.76
C GLN A 7 -15.39 -7.90 -24.69
N ASP A 8 -15.13 -9.20 -24.59
CA ASP A 8 -14.19 -9.79 -23.63
C ASP A 8 -12.79 -9.19 -23.79
N PHE A 9 -12.30 -9.05 -25.03
CA PHE A 9 -11.00 -8.45 -25.31
C PHE A 9 -10.94 -6.96 -24.91
N SER A 10 -12.02 -6.22 -25.05
CA SER A 10 -12.09 -4.81 -24.66
C SER A 10 -12.13 -4.64 -23.14
N GLU A 11 -12.82 -5.53 -22.43
CA GLU A 11 -12.88 -5.55 -20.96
C GLU A 11 -11.53 -5.89 -20.32
N ASP A 12 -10.86 -6.91 -20.81
CA ASP A 12 -9.51 -7.30 -20.37
C ASP A 12 -8.50 -6.16 -20.54
N LYS A 13 -8.55 -5.47 -21.68
CA LYS A 13 -7.68 -4.33 -21.96
C LYS A 13 -7.94 -3.16 -21.00
N MET A 14 -9.20 -2.90 -20.69
CA MET A 14 -9.60 -1.84 -19.76
C MET A 14 -9.17 -2.18 -18.34
N GLN A 15 -9.39 -3.40 -17.87
CA GLN A 15 -8.98 -3.86 -16.55
C GLN A 15 -7.44 -3.80 -16.39
N ARG A 16 -6.71 -4.25 -17.40
CA ARG A 16 -5.25 -4.19 -17.41
C ARG A 16 -4.72 -2.76 -17.31
N LYS A 17 -5.34 -1.82 -18.05
CA LYS A 17 -4.98 -0.40 -17.96
C LYS A 17 -5.25 0.16 -16.57
N LEU A 18 -6.36 -0.22 -15.95
CA LEU A 18 -6.71 0.22 -14.61
C LEU A 18 -5.74 -0.32 -13.56
N LEU A 19 -5.39 -1.60 -13.62
CA LEU A 19 -4.39 -2.20 -12.72
C LEU A 19 -3.00 -1.54 -12.86
N TRP A 20 -2.58 -1.21 -14.09
CA TRP A 20 -1.36 -0.44 -14.31
C TRP A 20 -1.41 0.95 -13.68
N THR A 21 -2.54 1.64 -13.79
CA THR A 21 -2.74 2.97 -13.19
C THR A 21 -2.61 2.90 -11.66
N VAL A 22 -3.31 1.96 -11.03
CA VAL A 22 -3.26 1.77 -9.58
C VAL A 22 -1.86 1.36 -9.11
N LEU A 23 -1.19 0.45 -9.82
CA LEU A 23 0.18 0.05 -9.55
C LEU A 23 1.14 1.24 -9.57
N LEU A 24 1.07 2.06 -10.62
CA LEU A 24 1.96 3.22 -10.76
C LEU A 24 1.73 4.25 -9.66
N ILE A 25 0.48 4.50 -9.29
CA ILE A 25 0.14 5.42 -8.19
C ILE A 25 0.73 4.88 -6.88
N ASN A 26 0.56 3.60 -6.58
CA ASN A 26 1.15 2.99 -5.37
C ASN A 26 2.68 3.06 -5.37
N LEU A 27 3.34 2.81 -6.50
CA LEU A 27 4.80 2.93 -6.60
C LEU A 27 5.29 4.37 -6.39
N ILE A 28 4.58 5.35 -6.94
CA ILE A 28 4.92 6.77 -6.77
C ILE A 28 4.80 7.14 -5.29
N PHE A 29 3.70 6.78 -4.63
CA PHE A 29 3.51 7.08 -3.21
C PHE A 29 4.44 6.27 -2.31
N PHE A 30 4.74 5.02 -2.63
CA PHE A 30 5.79 4.27 -1.93
C PHE A 30 7.11 5.05 -1.86
N ILE A 31 7.57 5.59 -2.98
CA ILE A 31 8.82 6.38 -3.02
C ILE A 31 8.65 7.69 -2.25
N LEU A 32 7.56 8.39 -2.48
CA LEU A 32 7.30 9.72 -1.91
C LEU A 32 7.14 9.65 -0.38
N GLU A 33 6.31 8.74 0.12
CA GLU A 33 6.11 8.54 1.56
C GLU A 33 7.33 7.92 2.23
N GLY A 34 8.01 6.98 1.57
CA GLY A 34 9.23 6.38 2.11
C GLY A 34 10.33 7.42 2.32
N LEU A 35 10.59 8.26 1.32
CA LEU A 35 11.58 9.34 1.42
C LEU A 35 11.16 10.41 2.43
N THR A 36 9.94 10.91 2.33
CA THR A 36 9.45 11.96 3.24
C THR A 36 9.31 11.45 4.66
N GLY A 37 8.87 10.21 4.87
CA GLY A 37 8.80 9.55 6.17
C GLY A 37 10.17 9.40 6.82
N PHE A 38 11.18 9.03 6.04
CA PHE A 38 12.56 8.94 6.51
C PHE A 38 13.09 10.32 6.97
N PHE A 39 12.95 11.34 6.14
CA PHE A 39 13.44 12.69 6.46
C PHE A 39 12.62 13.38 7.54
N SER A 40 11.32 13.14 7.62
CA SER A 40 10.45 13.69 8.67
C SER A 40 10.45 12.87 9.95
N LYS A 41 11.15 11.73 9.97
CA LYS A 41 11.22 10.79 11.10
C LYS A 41 9.86 10.18 11.49
N SER A 42 8.91 10.13 10.56
CA SER A 42 7.58 9.57 10.78
C SER A 42 7.57 8.05 10.49
N MET A 43 7.24 7.27 11.52
CA MET A 43 7.04 5.82 11.35
C MET A 43 5.72 5.49 10.68
N GLY A 44 4.71 6.36 10.84
CA GLY A 44 3.43 6.24 10.13
C GLY A 44 3.61 6.30 8.62
N LEU A 45 4.33 7.32 8.10
CA LEU A 45 4.62 7.44 6.67
C LEU A 45 5.51 6.30 6.14
N ILE A 46 6.52 5.86 6.91
CA ILE A 46 7.37 4.73 6.50
C ILE A 46 6.54 3.45 6.42
N ALA A 47 5.67 3.19 7.39
CA ALA A 47 4.82 2.01 7.39
C ALA A 47 3.82 2.04 6.23
N ASP A 48 3.17 3.18 5.97
CA ASP A 48 2.25 3.38 4.86
C ASP A 48 2.95 3.17 3.51
N SER A 49 4.17 3.70 3.32
CA SER A 49 4.95 3.45 2.13
C SER A 49 5.19 1.96 1.86
N LEU A 50 5.49 1.18 2.90
CA LEU A 50 5.70 -0.27 2.74
C LEU A 50 4.40 -1.02 2.45
N ASP A 51 3.26 -0.52 2.92
CA ASP A 51 1.95 -1.05 2.54
C ASP A 51 1.67 -0.80 1.04
N MET A 52 1.94 0.40 0.56
CA MET A 52 1.84 0.73 -0.87
C MET A 52 2.77 -0.12 -1.75
N LEU A 53 3.97 -0.46 -1.25
CA LEU A 53 4.85 -1.40 -1.95
C LEU A 53 4.23 -2.80 -2.03
N ALA A 54 3.65 -3.30 -0.93
CA ALA A 54 2.98 -4.60 -0.91
C ALA A 54 1.83 -4.65 -1.92
N ASP A 55 1.02 -3.60 -1.99
CA ASP A 55 -0.09 -3.50 -2.91
C ASP A 55 0.38 -3.40 -4.37
N ALA A 56 1.42 -2.60 -4.66
CA ALA A 56 2.02 -2.55 -5.99
C ALA A 56 2.54 -3.92 -6.46
N ILE A 57 3.11 -4.73 -5.56
CA ILE A 57 3.53 -6.10 -5.85
C ILE A 57 2.32 -6.97 -6.21
N VAL A 58 1.23 -6.89 -5.45
CA VAL A 58 -0.01 -7.66 -5.72
C VAL A 58 -0.62 -7.25 -7.06
N TYR A 59 -0.68 -5.96 -7.37
CA TYR A 59 -1.16 -5.49 -8.69
C TYR A 59 -0.25 -5.95 -9.82
N GLY A 60 1.07 -5.92 -9.63
CA GLY A 60 2.03 -6.43 -10.60
C GLY A 60 1.85 -7.92 -10.89
N ILE A 61 1.66 -8.73 -9.84
CA ILE A 61 1.36 -10.17 -9.98
C ILE A 61 0.03 -10.38 -10.69
N SER A 62 -1.00 -9.57 -10.41
CA SER A 62 -2.30 -9.64 -11.06
C SER A 62 -2.20 -9.33 -12.55
N ILE A 63 -1.43 -8.32 -12.94
CA ILE A 63 -1.18 -8.00 -14.35
C ILE A 63 -0.44 -9.14 -15.06
N LEU A 64 0.58 -9.73 -14.43
CA LEU A 64 1.29 -10.90 -14.95
C LEU A 64 0.39 -12.14 -15.03
N ALA A 65 -0.70 -12.16 -14.25
CA ALA A 65 -1.68 -13.25 -14.32
C ALA A 65 -2.38 -13.33 -15.68
N ILE A 66 -2.53 -12.22 -16.36
CA ILE A 66 -3.20 -12.11 -17.66
C ILE A 66 -2.35 -12.64 -18.84
N GLY A 67 -1.13 -13.14 -18.63
CA GLY A 67 -0.29 -13.67 -19.73
C GLY A 67 1.01 -14.36 -19.32
N GLY A 68 1.34 -14.42 -18.02
CA GLY A 68 2.58 -15.02 -17.55
C GLY A 68 2.44 -16.48 -17.09
N THR A 69 3.57 -17.21 -17.05
CA THR A 69 3.59 -18.58 -16.54
C THR A 69 3.31 -18.63 -15.04
N ILE A 70 2.60 -19.65 -14.59
CA ILE A 70 2.27 -19.88 -13.16
C ILE A 70 3.55 -19.93 -12.30
N ARG A 71 4.60 -20.54 -12.83
CA ARG A 71 5.90 -20.67 -12.13
C ARG A 71 6.56 -19.31 -11.88
N LEU A 72 6.53 -18.40 -12.87
CA LEU A 72 7.07 -17.04 -12.72
C LEU A 72 6.32 -16.27 -11.63
N LYS A 73 4.99 -16.32 -11.64
CA LYS A 73 4.13 -15.67 -10.64
C LYS A 73 4.43 -16.15 -9.23
N LYS A 74 4.51 -17.47 -9.04
CA LYS A 74 4.83 -18.08 -7.75
C LYS A 74 6.20 -17.65 -7.24
N ASN A 75 7.22 -17.61 -8.10
CA ASN A 75 8.56 -17.19 -7.72
C ASN A 75 8.60 -15.70 -7.32
N ILE A 76 7.96 -14.82 -8.09
CA ILE A 76 7.88 -13.39 -7.78
C ILE A 76 7.15 -13.20 -6.44
N ALA A 77 5.99 -13.83 -6.25
CA ALA A 77 5.24 -13.77 -5.00
C ALA A 77 6.06 -14.25 -3.80
N LYS A 78 6.83 -15.34 -3.96
CA LYS A 78 7.68 -15.89 -2.91
C LYS A 78 8.78 -14.90 -2.50
N ILE A 79 9.55 -14.39 -3.46
CA ILE A 79 10.67 -13.47 -3.19
C ILE A 79 10.13 -12.17 -2.60
N ALA A 80 9.11 -11.58 -3.24
CA ALA A 80 8.50 -10.32 -2.80
C ALA A 80 7.86 -10.45 -1.42
N GLY A 81 7.15 -11.54 -1.15
CA GLY A 81 6.52 -11.78 0.15
C GLY A 81 7.53 -11.91 1.29
N TYR A 82 8.63 -12.67 1.11
CA TYR A 82 9.68 -12.73 2.13
C TYR A 82 10.38 -11.39 2.32
N PHE A 83 10.68 -10.68 1.25
CA PHE A 83 11.27 -9.35 1.34
C PHE A 83 10.38 -8.41 2.16
N GLN A 84 9.08 -8.41 1.88
CA GLN A 84 8.11 -7.58 2.59
C GLN A 84 7.98 -7.98 4.07
N VAL A 85 8.00 -9.28 4.40
CA VAL A 85 8.01 -9.76 5.80
C VAL A 85 9.22 -9.21 6.54
N ILE A 86 10.41 -9.28 5.94
CA ILE A 86 11.64 -8.76 6.55
C ILE A 86 11.52 -7.26 6.81
N LEU A 87 11.08 -6.49 5.82
CA LEU A 87 10.90 -5.04 5.97
C LEU A 87 9.86 -4.70 7.05
N ALA A 88 8.75 -5.41 7.10
CA ALA A 88 7.72 -5.20 8.12
C ALA A 88 8.24 -5.48 9.53
N ILE A 89 9.00 -6.57 9.71
CA ILE A 89 9.60 -6.90 11.01
C ILE A 89 10.63 -5.84 11.42
N LEU A 90 11.53 -5.46 10.51
CA LEU A 90 12.54 -4.43 10.78
C LEU A 90 11.90 -3.09 11.14
N GLY A 91 10.87 -2.69 10.40
CA GLY A 91 10.12 -1.46 10.68
C GLY A 91 9.41 -1.51 12.03
N PHE A 92 8.77 -2.65 12.36
CA PHE A 92 8.12 -2.83 13.66
C PHE A 92 9.12 -2.79 14.83
N LEU A 93 10.30 -3.42 14.67
CA LEU A 93 11.37 -3.33 15.67
C LEU A 93 11.88 -1.90 15.84
N GLU A 94 11.95 -1.12 14.75
CA GLU A 94 12.32 0.30 14.83
C GLU A 94 11.26 1.12 15.58
N VAL A 95 9.97 0.83 15.41
CA VAL A 95 8.90 1.45 16.22
C VAL A 95 9.10 1.14 17.70
N ILE A 96 9.35 -0.14 18.05
CA ILE A 96 9.64 -0.52 19.44
C ILE A 96 10.86 0.22 19.98
N ARG A 97 11.95 0.29 19.22
CA ARG A 97 13.16 1.03 19.59
C ARG A 97 12.85 2.49 19.90
N ARG A 98 12.09 3.16 19.01
CA ARG A 98 11.70 4.56 19.19
C ARG A 98 10.71 4.76 20.33
N PHE A 99 9.95 3.75 20.70
CA PHE A 99 9.05 3.82 21.85
C PHE A 99 9.80 3.78 23.19
N VAL A 100 10.94 3.05 23.25
CA VAL A 100 11.76 2.89 24.46
C VAL A 100 12.80 4.00 24.60
N GLN A 101 13.26 4.58 23.49
CA GLN A 101 14.28 5.62 23.47
C GLN A 101 13.65 6.97 23.18
N ASP A 102 14.14 8.02 23.84
CA ASP A 102 13.78 9.39 23.47
C ASP A 102 14.32 9.70 22.07
N VAL A 103 13.41 9.77 21.10
CA VAL A 103 13.69 10.14 19.72
C VAL A 103 12.99 11.44 19.38
N GLU A 104 13.49 12.11 18.34
CA GLU A 104 12.90 13.35 17.86
C GLU A 104 11.45 13.18 17.45
N ILE A 105 10.65 14.21 17.74
CA ILE A 105 9.24 14.27 17.33
C ILE A 105 9.18 14.40 15.81
N PRO A 106 8.34 13.63 15.11
CA PRO A 106 8.23 13.72 13.67
C PRO A 106 7.69 15.06 13.21
N ILE A 107 8.00 15.43 11.96
CA ILE A 107 7.51 16.68 11.37
C ILE A 107 6.05 16.49 10.97
N PHE A 108 5.13 16.92 11.85
CA PHE A 108 3.69 16.73 11.67
C PHE A 108 3.14 17.30 10.37
N SER A 109 3.66 18.44 9.89
CA SER A 109 3.22 19.04 8.64
C SER A 109 3.50 18.15 7.43
N THR A 110 4.65 17.48 7.41
CA THR A 110 4.98 16.50 6.37
C THR A 110 4.03 15.33 6.43
N MET A 111 3.75 14.78 7.62
CA MET A 111 2.78 13.69 7.78
C MET A 111 1.43 14.07 7.16
N ILE A 112 0.88 15.23 7.55
CA ILE A 112 -0.45 15.66 7.11
C ILE A 112 -0.47 15.92 5.59
N ILE A 113 0.49 16.69 5.07
CA ILE A 113 0.50 17.08 3.67
C ILE A 113 0.67 15.88 2.75
N ILE A 114 1.64 15.03 3.04
CA ILE A 114 1.91 13.84 2.21
C ILE A 114 0.74 12.86 2.25
N SER A 115 0.18 12.58 3.44
CA SER A 115 -0.97 11.69 3.54
C SER A 115 -2.25 12.27 2.91
N ILE A 116 -2.42 13.60 2.83
CA ILE A 116 -3.52 14.20 2.06
C ILE A 116 -3.34 13.91 0.56
N PHE A 117 -2.13 14.06 0.01
CA PHE A 117 -1.87 13.72 -1.39
C PHE A 117 -2.08 12.24 -1.67
N ALA A 118 -1.61 11.35 -0.78
CA ALA A 118 -1.84 9.91 -0.89
C ALA A 118 -3.33 9.56 -0.80
N LEU A 119 -4.06 10.17 0.12
CA LEU A 119 -5.51 10.02 0.26
C LEU A 119 -6.26 10.40 -1.03
N ILE A 120 -5.87 11.51 -1.67
CA ILE A 120 -6.45 11.93 -2.95
C ILE A 120 -6.12 10.89 -4.04
N GLY A 121 -4.86 10.46 -4.14
CA GLY A 121 -4.43 9.44 -5.11
C GLY A 121 -5.20 8.13 -4.93
N ASN A 122 -5.28 7.61 -3.71
CA ASN A 122 -6.01 6.39 -3.39
C ASN A 122 -7.52 6.56 -3.55
N GLY A 123 -8.07 7.73 -3.24
CA GLY A 123 -9.47 8.06 -3.50
C GLY A 123 -9.82 8.02 -4.99
N ILE A 124 -8.94 8.53 -5.85
CA ILE A 124 -9.09 8.43 -7.31
C ILE A 124 -9.03 6.97 -7.76
N CYS A 125 -8.06 6.20 -7.26
CA CYS A 125 -7.94 4.77 -7.56
C CYS A 125 -9.20 4.00 -7.15
N LEU A 126 -9.70 4.25 -5.94
CA LEU A 126 -10.92 3.64 -5.41
C LEU A 126 -12.13 3.95 -6.29
N PHE A 127 -12.30 5.21 -6.68
CA PHE A 127 -13.37 5.63 -7.57
C PHE A 127 -13.30 4.93 -8.94
N LEU A 128 -12.11 4.85 -9.53
CA LEU A 128 -11.91 4.19 -10.83
C LEU A 128 -12.19 2.69 -10.74
N LEU A 129 -11.74 2.03 -9.68
CA LEU A 129 -11.98 0.61 -9.43
C LEU A 129 -13.49 0.32 -9.24
N GLN A 130 -14.19 1.14 -8.46
CA GLN A 130 -15.63 1.02 -8.26
C GLN A 130 -16.43 1.23 -9.56
N LYS A 131 -16.00 2.19 -10.39
CA LYS A 131 -16.64 2.48 -11.67
C LYS A 131 -16.51 1.34 -12.68
N SER A 132 -15.48 0.52 -12.58
CA SER A 132 -15.28 -0.63 -13.48
C SER A 132 -16.36 -1.69 -13.34
N LYS A 133 -17.07 -1.75 -12.19
CA LYS A 133 -18.14 -2.73 -11.87
C LYS A 133 -17.75 -4.18 -12.13
N SER A 134 -16.47 -4.49 -12.20
CA SER A 134 -15.99 -5.84 -12.45
C SER A 134 -16.25 -6.74 -11.24
N SER A 135 -16.80 -7.92 -11.49
CA SER A 135 -16.99 -8.98 -10.48
C SER A 135 -15.79 -9.91 -10.35
N GLU A 136 -14.74 -9.69 -11.14
CA GLU A 136 -13.56 -10.55 -11.10
C GLU A 136 -12.79 -10.45 -9.79
N ALA A 137 -12.28 -11.59 -9.32
CA ALA A 137 -11.66 -11.72 -8.00
C ALA A 137 -10.47 -10.76 -7.79
N HIS A 138 -9.65 -10.53 -8.82
CA HIS A 138 -8.51 -9.63 -8.74
C HIS A 138 -8.93 -8.16 -8.66
N MET A 139 -10.03 -7.77 -9.32
CA MET A 139 -10.59 -6.41 -9.24
C MET A 139 -11.23 -6.15 -7.87
N GLN A 140 -11.95 -7.14 -7.33
CA GLN A 140 -12.52 -7.05 -5.98
C GLN A 140 -11.42 -6.98 -4.91
N ALA A 141 -10.34 -7.75 -5.07
CA ALA A 141 -9.17 -7.65 -4.20
C ALA A 141 -8.53 -6.26 -4.25
N SER A 142 -8.36 -5.69 -5.45
CA SER A 142 -7.84 -4.32 -5.63
C SER A 142 -8.68 -3.28 -4.92
N LEU A 143 -10.01 -3.42 -4.97
CA LEU A 143 -10.96 -2.53 -4.30
C LEU A 143 -10.79 -2.56 -2.78
N ILE A 144 -10.61 -3.75 -2.20
CA ILE A 144 -10.39 -3.94 -0.76
C ILE A 144 -9.07 -3.29 -0.33
N PHE A 145 -7.98 -3.49 -1.09
CA PHE A 145 -6.67 -2.92 -0.77
C PHE A 145 -6.70 -1.40 -0.80
N THR A 146 -7.17 -0.81 -1.91
CA THR A 146 -7.26 0.64 -2.04
C THR A 146 -8.20 1.27 -0.99
N SER A 147 -9.26 0.57 -0.58
CA SER A 147 -10.12 1.04 0.52
C SER A 147 -9.38 1.08 1.86
N LYS A 148 -8.48 0.11 2.10
CA LYS A 148 -7.63 0.06 3.28
C LYS A 148 -6.65 1.24 3.30
N ASP A 149 -6.00 1.56 2.17
CA ASP A 149 -5.06 2.67 2.04
C ASP A 149 -5.71 4.01 2.37
N VAL A 150 -6.96 4.23 1.93
CA VAL A 150 -7.74 5.42 2.31
C VAL A 150 -7.88 5.53 3.84
N ILE A 151 -8.14 4.44 4.53
CA ILE A 151 -8.26 4.41 6.00
C ILE A 151 -6.91 4.66 6.67
N ILE A 152 -5.83 4.07 6.17
CA ILE A 152 -4.48 4.26 6.70
C ILE A 152 -4.05 5.71 6.55
N ASN A 153 -4.22 6.31 5.39
CA ASN A 153 -3.89 7.72 5.14
C ASN A 153 -4.66 8.66 6.09
N LEU A 154 -5.95 8.42 6.32
CA LEU A 154 -6.72 9.16 7.33
C LEU A 154 -6.13 8.97 8.72
N GLY A 155 -5.71 7.76 9.06
CA GLY A 155 -5.04 7.46 10.34
C GLY A 155 -3.74 8.25 10.52
N VAL A 156 -2.89 8.34 9.48
CA VAL A 156 -1.63 9.11 9.51
C VAL A 156 -1.91 10.61 9.62
N ILE A 157 -2.94 11.13 8.95
CA ILE A 157 -3.37 12.54 9.10
C ILE A 157 -3.77 12.83 10.54
N VAL A 158 -4.62 11.98 11.13
CA VAL A 158 -5.05 12.12 12.53
C VAL A 158 -3.85 12.04 13.48
N ALA A 159 -2.95 11.09 13.25
CA ALA A 159 -1.71 10.99 14.03
C ALA A 159 -0.86 12.27 13.93
N GLY A 160 -0.71 12.86 12.74
CA GLY A 160 0.00 14.13 12.53
C GLY A 160 -0.63 15.29 13.31
N ILE A 161 -1.96 15.39 13.33
CA ILE A 161 -2.69 16.38 14.13
C ILE A 161 -2.42 16.16 15.64
N LEU A 162 -2.45 14.90 16.09
CA LEU A 162 -2.18 14.57 17.49
C LEU A 162 -0.71 14.83 17.87
N VAL A 163 0.25 14.55 16.99
CA VAL A 163 1.67 14.92 17.18
C VAL A 163 1.83 16.42 17.41
N TYR A 164 1.13 17.24 16.60
CA TYR A 164 1.16 18.69 16.78
C TYR A 164 0.61 19.13 18.13
N ASN A 165 -0.54 18.58 18.55
CA ASN A 165 -1.22 18.99 19.78
C ASN A 165 -0.50 18.47 21.04
N LEU A 166 -0.08 17.20 21.03
CA LEU A 166 0.52 16.55 22.19
C LEU A 166 2.02 16.81 22.33
N LYS A 167 2.67 17.35 21.29
CA LYS A 167 4.12 17.53 21.21
C LYS A 167 4.87 16.23 21.54
N SER A 168 4.38 15.11 21.03
CA SER A 168 4.86 13.76 21.32
C SER A 168 4.95 12.95 20.03
N ASN A 169 5.88 12.01 19.97
CA ASN A 169 6.00 11.03 18.88
C ASN A 169 5.03 9.85 19.02
N LEU A 170 4.36 9.69 20.16
CA LEU A 170 3.50 8.55 20.46
C LEU A 170 2.40 8.31 19.41
N PRO A 171 1.65 9.32 18.93
CA PRO A 171 0.61 9.07 17.93
C PRO A 171 1.18 8.50 16.62
N ASP A 172 2.34 8.98 16.18
CA ASP A 172 3.03 8.47 15.00
C ASP A 172 3.51 7.03 15.18
N LEU A 173 4.06 6.71 16.35
CA LEU A 173 4.49 5.34 16.66
C LEU A 173 3.32 4.37 16.76
N ILE A 174 2.18 4.79 17.31
CA ILE A 174 0.98 3.95 17.41
C ILE A 174 0.44 3.65 16.02
N ILE A 175 0.24 4.66 15.17
CA ILE A 175 -0.24 4.43 13.81
C ILE A 175 0.76 3.60 13.00
N GLY A 176 2.06 3.88 13.12
CA GLY A 176 3.11 3.10 12.48
C GLY A 176 3.08 1.63 12.90
N ALA A 177 2.91 1.33 14.19
CA ALA A 177 2.79 -0.04 14.69
C ALA A 177 1.57 -0.76 14.08
N ILE A 178 0.41 -0.09 14.05
CA ILE A 178 -0.82 -0.65 13.46
C ILE A 178 -0.59 -0.95 11.98
N VAL A 179 -0.03 -0.01 11.23
CA VAL A 179 0.21 -0.19 9.80
C VAL A 179 1.24 -1.28 9.53
N PHE A 180 2.33 -1.39 10.31
CA PHE A 180 3.29 -2.50 10.15
C PHE A 180 2.65 -3.88 10.37
N ILE A 181 1.69 -4.00 11.27
CA ILE A 181 0.90 -5.24 11.43
C ILE A 181 0.08 -5.52 10.15
N LEU A 182 -0.53 -4.50 9.55
CA LEU A 182 -1.26 -4.63 8.29
C LEU A 182 -0.32 -4.99 7.13
N VAL A 183 0.87 -4.39 7.06
CA VAL A 183 1.93 -4.74 6.08
C VAL A 183 2.32 -6.21 6.23
N LEU A 184 2.49 -6.70 7.45
CA LEU A 184 2.81 -8.10 7.70
C LEU A 184 1.69 -9.04 7.22
N GLN A 185 0.43 -8.67 7.46
CA GLN A 185 -0.72 -9.43 6.93
C GLN A 185 -0.73 -9.43 5.39
N GLY A 186 -0.45 -8.28 4.75
CA GLY A 186 -0.28 -8.17 3.30
C GLY A 186 0.84 -9.07 2.77
N ALA A 187 2.00 -9.08 3.42
CA ALA A 187 3.13 -9.93 3.08
C ALA A 187 2.78 -11.43 3.16
N MET A 188 2.05 -11.84 4.19
CA MET A 188 1.55 -13.21 4.33
C MET A 188 0.58 -13.59 3.20
N LYS A 189 -0.25 -12.65 2.77
CA LYS A 189 -1.15 -12.84 1.63
C LYS A 189 -0.35 -13.00 0.32
N ILE A 190 0.67 -12.17 0.08
CA ILE A 190 1.58 -12.32 -1.06
C ILE A 190 2.24 -13.70 -1.05
N LEU A 191 2.73 -14.17 0.11
CA LEU A 191 3.30 -15.51 0.26
C LEU A 191 2.30 -16.62 -0.03
N SER A 192 1.03 -16.44 0.28
CA SER A 192 -0.01 -17.43 -0.05
C SER A 192 -0.20 -17.62 -1.56
N LEU A 193 0.08 -16.59 -2.37
CA LEU A 193 0.06 -16.65 -3.84
C LEU A 193 1.24 -17.46 -4.41
N SER A 194 2.25 -17.78 -3.61
CA SER A 194 3.41 -18.58 -4.01
C SER A 194 3.20 -20.09 -3.84
N LYS A 195 2.12 -20.51 -3.18
CA LYS A 195 1.76 -21.91 -2.99
C LYS A 195 0.89 -22.40 -4.14
#